data_8ac60ae867c0c3d334b9cc0556596114
#
_entry.id   8ac60ae867c0c3d334b9cc0556596114
#
_cell.length_a   1.000
_cell.length_b   1.000
_cell.length_c   1.000
_cell.angle_alpha   90.00
_cell.angle_beta   90.00
_cell.angle_gamma   90.00
#
_symmetry.space_group_name_H-M   'P 1'
#
loop_
_entity.id
_entity.type
_entity.pdbx_description
1 polymer ?
#
loop_
_entity_poly.entity_id
_entity_poly.type
_entity_poly.pdbx_seq_one_letter_code
_entity_poly.pdbx_strand_id
1 'polypeptide(L)'
;MNPYDARRHCDRKKNGPRCYEEIGWIEKYMNKPKVKAAIGVSSQRQFSLCNDDVEKGFFLRGDSIQDTPAILPELVNNGIRLLIYAGVAGESHTSTG
;
A
#
# COMPACT_ATOMS: atom_id res chain seq x y z
N MET A 1 -6.75 -17.28 0.86
CA MET A 1 -5.56 -16.86 1.62
C MET A 1 -5.65 -15.34 1.83
N ASN A 2 -5.16 -14.83 2.95
CA ASN A 2 -5.09 -13.40 3.21
C ASN A 2 -3.78 -12.86 2.59
N PRO A 3 -3.82 -11.86 1.70
CA PRO A 3 -2.61 -11.35 1.04
C PRO A 3 -1.65 -10.61 1.98
N TYR A 4 -2.14 -10.15 3.14
CA TYR A 4 -1.31 -9.47 4.14
C TYR A 4 -0.74 -10.39 5.21
N ASP A 5 -1.32 -11.57 5.37
CA ASP A 5 -0.82 -12.61 6.28
C ASP A 5 -1.26 -13.99 5.77
N ALA A 6 -0.36 -14.68 5.10
CA ALA A 6 -0.60 -15.99 4.49
C ALA A 6 -1.01 -17.07 5.51
N ARG A 7 -0.74 -16.87 6.80
CA ARG A 7 -1.13 -17.77 7.90
C ARG A 7 -2.60 -17.62 8.29
N ARG A 8 -3.27 -16.54 7.85
CA ARG A 8 -4.66 -16.24 8.20
C ARG A 8 -5.61 -16.62 7.08
N HIS A 9 -6.75 -17.19 7.47
CA HIS A 9 -7.84 -17.43 6.54
C HIS A 9 -8.51 -16.10 6.15
N CYS A 10 -8.89 -15.98 4.88
CA CYS A 10 -9.64 -14.84 4.38
C CYS A 10 -11.02 -15.28 3.88
N ASP A 11 -12.06 -14.84 4.54
CA ASP A 11 -13.42 -14.93 4.03
C ASP A 11 -13.80 -13.63 3.31
N ARG A 12 -13.62 -13.64 1.99
CA ARG A 12 -13.91 -12.46 1.13
C ARG A 12 -15.40 -12.06 1.16
N LYS A 13 -16.32 -12.98 1.45
CA LYS A 13 -17.73 -12.65 1.53
C LYS A 13 -18.05 -11.85 2.80
N LYS A 14 -17.39 -12.18 3.90
CA LYS A 14 -17.55 -11.52 5.19
C LYS A 14 -16.68 -10.27 5.32
N ASN A 15 -15.42 -10.36 4.95
CA ASN A 15 -14.41 -9.34 5.22
C ASN A 15 -14.09 -8.47 4.00
N GLY A 16 -14.81 -8.65 2.89
CA GLY A 16 -14.56 -7.91 1.66
C GLY A 16 -13.35 -8.42 0.88
N PRO A 17 -13.06 -7.84 -0.29
CA PRO A 17 -12.07 -8.34 -1.23
C PRO A 17 -10.63 -8.35 -0.69
N ARG A 18 -10.33 -7.50 0.28
CA ARG A 18 -9.00 -7.35 0.91
C ARG A 18 -8.88 -8.06 2.26
N CYS A 19 -9.85 -8.89 2.65
CA CYS A 19 -9.84 -9.69 3.88
C CYS A 19 -9.94 -8.91 5.19
N TYR A 20 -10.16 -7.60 5.15
CA TYR A 20 -10.31 -6.73 6.31
C TYR A 20 -11.51 -5.80 6.12
N GLU A 21 -12.55 -5.97 6.94
CA GLU A 21 -13.74 -5.12 6.91
C GLU A 21 -13.45 -3.68 7.35
N GLU A 22 -12.39 -3.49 8.15
CA GLU A 22 -11.91 -2.19 8.60
C GLU A 22 -11.55 -1.25 7.44
N ILE A 23 -11.13 -1.81 6.30
CA ILE A 23 -10.87 -1.03 5.09
C ILE A 23 -12.12 -0.30 4.64
N GLY A 24 -13.27 -0.97 4.66
CA GLY A 24 -14.55 -0.34 4.36
C GLY A 24 -14.94 0.75 5.37
N TRP A 25 -14.59 0.59 6.64
CA TRP A 25 -14.83 1.61 7.66
C TRP A 25 -13.94 2.83 7.44
N ILE A 26 -12.67 2.62 7.10
CA ILE A 26 -11.72 3.69 6.77
C ILE A 26 -12.22 4.48 5.57
N GLU A 27 -12.63 3.81 4.49
CA GLU A 27 -13.14 4.49 3.30
C GLU A 27 -14.40 5.31 3.61
N LYS A 28 -15.35 4.76 4.37
CA LYS A 28 -16.54 5.49 4.82
C LYS A 28 -16.18 6.70 5.68
N TYR A 29 -15.21 6.55 6.58
CA TYR A 29 -14.78 7.64 7.47
C TYR A 29 -14.09 8.76 6.70
N MET A 30 -13.13 8.43 5.85
CA MET A 30 -12.35 9.39 5.06
C MET A 30 -13.20 10.15 4.04
N ASN A 31 -14.32 9.57 3.62
CA ASN A 31 -15.27 10.21 2.70
C ASN A 31 -16.30 11.11 3.38
N LYS A 32 -16.32 11.21 4.72
CA LYS A 32 -17.20 12.16 5.41
C LYS A 32 -16.83 13.61 5.09
N PRO A 33 -17.79 14.49 4.76
CA PRO A 33 -17.50 15.88 4.41
C PRO A 33 -16.70 16.62 5.49
N LYS A 34 -17.03 16.40 6.77
CA LYS A 34 -16.32 17.00 7.91
C LYS A 34 -14.84 16.56 7.98
N VAL A 35 -14.56 15.29 7.68
CA VAL A 35 -13.20 14.76 7.68
C VAL A 35 -12.40 15.37 6.53
N LYS A 36 -12.98 15.37 5.31
CA LYS A 36 -12.35 16.01 4.13
C LYS A 36 -12.02 17.49 4.38
N ALA A 37 -12.94 18.23 4.96
CA ALA A 37 -12.73 19.64 5.31
C ALA A 37 -11.59 19.79 6.34
N ALA A 38 -11.54 18.93 7.35
CA ALA A 38 -10.51 18.99 8.40
C ALA A 38 -9.09 18.74 7.88
N ILE A 39 -8.95 17.89 6.85
CA ILE A 39 -7.65 17.58 6.22
C ILE A 39 -7.38 18.41 4.95
N GLY A 40 -8.21 19.38 4.63
CA GLY A 40 -8.03 20.28 3.49
C GLY A 40 -8.23 19.65 2.11
N VAL A 41 -8.97 18.54 2.03
CA VAL A 41 -9.24 17.82 0.77
C VAL A 41 -10.57 18.28 0.17
N SER A 42 -10.61 18.47 -1.15
CA SER A 42 -11.83 18.81 -1.88
C SER A 42 -12.95 17.80 -1.59
N SER A 43 -14.16 18.30 -1.32
CA SER A 43 -15.35 17.49 -1.08
C SER A 43 -15.71 16.56 -2.25
N GLN A 44 -15.33 16.95 -3.47
CA GLN A 44 -15.60 16.18 -4.68
C GLN A 44 -14.65 14.99 -4.88
N ARG A 45 -13.48 15.00 -4.25
CA ARG A 45 -12.56 13.86 -4.33
C ARG A 45 -13.06 12.71 -3.50
N GLN A 46 -13.19 11.56 -4.12
CA GLN A 46 -13.46 10.30 -3.41
C GLN A 46 -12.15 9.68 -2.94
N PHE A 47 -12.13 9.29 -1.67
CA PHE A 47 -11.06 8.47 -1.11
C PHE A 47 -11.33 7.00 -1.41
N SER A 48 -10.35 6.32 -1.97
CA SER A 48 -10.28 4.86 -2.04
C SER A 48 -8.91 4.43 -1.53
N LEU A 49 -8.86 3.36 -0.76
CA LEU A 49 -7.59 2.86 -0.20
C LEU A 49 -6.62 2.41 -1.29
N CYS A 50 -7.15 1.84 -2.37
CA CYS A 50 -6.39 1.53 -3.59
C CYS A 50 -7.08 2.17 -4.78
N ASN A 51 -6.30 2.83 -5.59
CA ASN A 51 -6.78 3.50 -6.80
C ASN A 51 -6.11 2.85 -8.02
N ASP A 52 -6.90 2.12 -8.79
CA ASP A 52 -6.41 1.36 -9.95
C ASP A 52 -5.82 2.27 -11.05
N ASP A 53 -6.30 3.50 -11.18
CA ASP A 53 -5.77 4.44 -12.20
C ASP A 53 -4.37 4.94 -11.80
N VAL A 54 -4.15 5.16 -10.50
CA VAL A 54 -2.83 5.50 -9.96
C VAL A 54 -1.88 4.32 -10.13
N GLU A 55 -2.30 3.11 -9.78
CA GLU A 55 -1.51 1.89 -9.94
C GLU A 55 -1.10 1.68 -11.40
N LYS A 56 -2.06 1.80 -12.34
CA LYS A 56 -1.77 1.74 -13.79
C LYS A 56 -0.78 2.83 -14.22
N GLY A 57 -0.91 4.04 -13.66
CA GLY A 57 -0.01 5.15 -13.95
C GLY A 57 1.45 4.83 -13.57
N PHE A 58 1.66 4.24 -12.40
CA PHE A 58 2.99 3.77 -11.95
C PHE A 58 3.52 2.63 -12.83
N PHE A 59 2.67 1.64 -13.10
CA PHE A 59 3.05 0.50 -13.95
C PHE A 59 3.46 0.94 -15.36
N LEU A 60 2.66 1.81 -16.01
CA LEU A 60 2.94 2.29 -17.37
C LEU A 60 4.21 3.16 -17.45
N ARG A 61 4.61 3.79 -16.37
CA ARG A 61 5.85 4.56 -16.29
C ARG A 61 7.08 3.71 -15.92
N GLY A 62 6.88 2.43 -15.66
CA GLY A 62 7.95 1.51 -15.31
C GLY A 62 8.47 1.64 -13.88
N ASP A 63 7.80 2.39 -13.00
CA ASP A 63 8.24 2.57 -11.62
C ASP A 63 8.34 1.25 -10.85
N SER A 64 7.48 0.28 -11.18
CA SER A 64 7.46 -1.04 -10.54
C SER A 64 8.65 -1.92 -10.91
N ILE A 65 9.39 -1.60 -11.97
CA ILE A 65 10.51 -2.39 -12.49
C ILE A 65 11.84 -1.64 -12.43
N GLN A 66 11.87 -0.50 -11.74
CA GLN A 66 13.10 0.26 -11.54
C GLN A 66 14.03 -0.46 -10.58
N ASP A 67 15.31 -0.51 -10.95
CA ASP A 67 16.36 -1.08 -10.10
C ASP A 67 16.72 -0.10 -8.97
N THR A 68 15.80 0.03 -8.01
CA THR A 68 16.00 0.88 -6.82
C THR A 68 17.24 0.48 -6.00
N PRO A 69 17.61 -0.81 -5.84
CA PRO A 69 18.84 -1.22 -5.20
C PRO A 69 20.11 -0.61 -5.79
N ALA A 70 20.12 -0.20 -7.05
CA ALA A 70 21.30 0.37 -7.70
C ALA A 70 21.79 1.69 -7.05
N ILE A 71 20.91 2.42 -6.34
CA ILE A 71 21.28 3.64 -5.63
C ILE A 71 21.89 3.39 -4.25
N LEU A 72 21.70 2.20 -3.68
CA LEU A 72 22.10 1.89 -2.30
C LEU A 72 23.64 1.88 -2.10
N PRO A 73 24.45 1.36 -3.02
CA PRO A 73 25.91 1.35 -2.88
C PRO A 73 26.50 2.75 -2.69
N GLU A 74 26.00 3.74 -3.42
CA GLU A 74 26.47 5.12 -3.30
C GLU A 74 26.18 5.69 -1.89
N LEU A 75 25.00 5.43 -1.35
CA LEU A 75 24.63 5.87 -0.01
C LEU A 75 25.54 5.23 1.06
N VAL A 76 25.74 3.92 0.98
CA VAL A 76 26.61 3.18 1.92
C VAL A 76 28.05 3.66 1.84
N ASN A 77 28.59 3.86 0.64
CA ASN A 77 29.96 4.33 0.43
C ASN A 77 30.17 5.76 0.96
N ASN A 78 29.12 6.56 1.04
CA ASN A 78 29.13 7.89 1.64
C ASN A 78 28.82 7.88 3.16
N GLY A 79 28.88 6.72 3.81
CA GLY A 79 28.75 6.58 5.25
C GLY A 79 27.30 6.63 5.78
N ILE A 80 26.31 6.58 4.91
CA ILE A 80 24.91 6.51 5.33
C ILE A 80 24.58 5.08 5.76
N ARG A 81 24.15 4.94 7.00
CA ARG A 81 23.73 3.64 7.53
C ARG A 81 22.36 3.27 7.01
N LEU A 82 22.25 2.07 6.45
CA LEU A 82 20.98 1.51 5.96
C LEU A 82 20.52 0.38 6.88
N LEU A 83 19.23 0.35 7.15
CA LEU A 83 18.55 -0.76 7.79
C LEU A 83 17.48 -1.27 6.83
N ILE A 84 17.65 -2.50 6.36
CA ILE A 84 16.67 -3.17 5.50
C ILE A 84 15.97 -4.23 6.35
N TYR A 85 14.63 -4.21 6.35
CA TYR A 85 13.83 -5.23 7.02
C TYR A 85 12.66 -5.62 6.14
N ALA A 86 12.28 -6.89 6.17
CA ALA A 86 11.15 -7.42 5.42
C ALA A 86 10.38 -8.44 6.27
N GLY A 87 9.04 -8.36 6.19
CA GLY A 87 8.18 -9.38 6.76
C GLY A 87 8.15 -10.63 5.88
N VAL A 88 7.91 -11.79 6.46
CA VAL A 88 7.88 -13.08 5.74
C VAL A 88 6.48 -13.71 5.65
N ALA A 89 5.48 -13.06 6.22
CA ALA A 89 4.13 -13.63 6.30
C ALA A 89 3.13 -13.03 5.29
N GLY A 90 3.45 -11.91 4.63
CA GLY A 90 2.60 -11.27 3.63
C GLY A 90 3.01 -11.63 2.21
N GLU A 91 2.05 -11.93 1.37
CA GLU A 91 2.28 -12.23 -0.06
C GLU A 91 2.59 -10.97 -0.86
N SER A 92 1.95 -9.84 -0.51
CA SER A 92 2.05 -8.58 -1.28
C SER A 92 3.22 -7.68 -0.87
N HIS A 93 3.92 -7.99 0.22
CA HIS A 93 4.99 -7.16 0.79
C HIS A 93 6.23 -7.95 1.19
N THR A 94 6.34 -9.20 0.77
CA THR A 94 7.54 -10.00 0.97
C THR A 94 8.43 -9.89 -0.25
N SER A 95 9.64 -9.40 -0.06
CA SER A 95 10.69 -9.65 -1.03
C SER A 95 10.98 -11.14 -1.02
N THR A 96 10.59 -11.85 -2.05
CA THR A 96 11.19 -13.13 -2.37
C THR A 96 12.60 -12.84 -2.84
N GLY A 97 13.55 -12.81 -1.92
CA GLY A 97 14.96 -12.87 -2.23
C GLY A 97 15.37 -14.27 -2.59
#